data_9d544878ed0e85f2b8f0bb491e6e2804
#
_entry.id   9d544878ed0e85f2b8f0bb491e6e2804
#
_cell.length_a   1.000
_cell.length_b   1.000
_cell.length_c   1.000
_cell.angle_alpha   90.00
_cell.angle_beta   90.00
_cell.angle_gamma   90.00
#
_symmetry.space_group_name_H-M   'P 1'
#
loop_
_entity.id
_entity.type
_entity.pdbx_description
1 polymer ?
#
loop_
_entity_poly.entity_id
_entity_poly.type
_entity_poly.pdbx_seq_one_letter_code
_entity_poly.pdbx_strand_id
1 'polypeptide(L)'
;MTFEQLAIFVAVAEREHLTRAAQAIRLTPSAVSASIKNLEAFYGVELFHRVGRRIELTQTGRVFLNEARATLARVRAAELMLSELGGLQRGQLNLYASQTIASYWLPPVMMRFHQAYPGIDLSLTIGNTRTVADAVIAGEAELGLVEGEIDAPELSSAVVASDALSVVVAPDHPWADGRALSAANLVADSLWVMREKGSGTRSAFEEAMRGFGIVPQDMQVALVFPSNEAVLSAVQAGACAAAISSVSASLYLQQGLLVKAAFELPARSFRLLRHKERHASKASIALEQMCRVVTPRASAS
;
A
#
# COMPACT_ATOMS: atom_id res chain seq x y z
N MET A 1 -10.96 -30.69 3.37
CA MET A 1 -10.38 -29.47 2.74
C MET A 1 -8.87 -29.63 2.66
N THR A 2 -8.26 -29.32 1.50
CA THR A 2 -6.81 -29.40 1.27
C THR A 2 -6.22 -28.00 1.05
N PHE A 3 -4.91 -27.83 1.19
CA PHE A 3 -4.23 -26.57 0.87
C PHE A 3 -4.38 -26.17 -0.60
N GLU A 4 -4.44 -27.16 -1.50
CA GLU A 4 -4.70 -26.93 -2.91
C GLU A 4 -6.12 -26.36 -3.14
N GLN A 5 -7.13 -26.90 -2.47
CA GLN A 5 -8.50 -26.36 -2.53
C GLN A 5 -8.58 -24.94 -1.98
N LEU A 6 -7.86 -24.61 -0.91
CA LEU A 6 -7.76 -23.24 -0.40
C LEU A 6 -7.10 -22.31 -1.43
N ALA A 7 -5.98 -22.74 -2.04
CA ALA A 7 -5.29 -21.94 -3.05
C ALA A 7 -6.17 -21.69 -4.29
N ILE A 8 -6.91 -22.72 -4.75
CA ILE A 8 -7.88 -22.59 -5.83
C ILE A 8 -8.98 -21.60 -5.45
N PHE A 9 -9.54 -21.72 -4.25
CA PHE A 9 -10.59 -20.81 -3.78
C PHE A 9 -10.11 -19.36 -3.76
N VAL A 10 -8.94 -19.07 -3.16
CA VAL A 10 -8.36 -17.72 -3.11
C VAL A 10 -8.11 -17.19 -4.52
N ALA A 11 -7.52 -17.97 -5.42
CA ALA A 11 -7.25 -17.56 -6.78
C ALA A 11 -8.53 -17.18 -7.56
N VAL A 12 -9.63 -17.88 -7.31
CA VAL A 12 -10.94 -17.58 -7.90
C VAL A 12 -11.56 -16.34 -7.26
N ALA A 13 -11.49 -16.22 -5.94
CA ALA A 13 -12.02 -15.09 -5.18
C ALA A 13 -11.40 -13.74 -5.57
N GLU A 14 -10.09 -13.73 -5.79
CA GLU A 14 -9.36 -12.51 -6.18
C GLU A 14 -9.64 -12.05 -7.61
N ARG A 15 -10.03 -12.95 -8.48
CA ARG A 15 -10.20 -12.64 -9.91
C ARG A 15 -11.66 -12.59 -10.35
N GLU A 16 -12.56 -13.13 -9.53
CA GLU A 16 -13.99 -13.31 -9.82
C GLU A 16 -14.24 -13.88 -11.23
N HIS A 17 -13.28 -14.73 -11.67
CA HIS A 17 -13.28 -15.29 -13.02
C HIS A 17 -12.55 -16.63 -13.08
N LEU A 18 -13.29 -17.73 -13.28
CA LEU A 18 -12.75 -19.09 -13.26
C LEU A 18 -11.60 -19.33 -14.23
N THR A 19 -11.72 -18.86 -15.49
CA THR A 19 -10.67 -19.08 -16.49
C THR A 19 -9.37 -18.34 -16.16
N ARG A 20 -9.47 -17.09 -15.71
CA ARG A 20 -8.29 -16.30 -15.30
C ARG A 20 -7.63 -16.89 -14.04
N ALA A 21 -8.44 -17.37 -13.09
CA ALA A 21 -7.93 -18.07 -11.92
C ALA A 21 -7.19 -19.35 -12.32
N ALA A 22 -7.79 -20.16 -13.18
CA ALA A 22 -7.20 -21.40 -13.68
C ALA A 22 -5.85 -21.17 -14.37
N GLN A 23 -5.76 -20.16 -15.21
CA GLN A 23 -4.49 -19.76 -15.87
C GLN A 23 -3.42 -19.37 -14.85
N ALA A 24 -3.78 -18.56 -13.84
CA ALA A 24 -2.85 -18.08 -12.83
C ALA A 24 -2.25 -19.21 -11.97
N ILE A 25 -3.02 -20.28 -11.72
CA ILE A 25 -2.57 -21.43 -10.92
C ILE A 25 -2.20 -22.65 -11.76
N ARG A 26 -2.13 -22.49 -13.09
CA ARG A 26 -1.76 -23.53 -14.07
C ARG A 26 -2.64 -24.78 -14.01
N LEU A 27 -3.94 -24.59 -13.82
CA LEU A 27 -4.96 -25.63 -13.86
C LEU A 27 -5.93 -25.43 -15.00
N THR A 28 -6.77 -26.43 -15.28
CA THR A 28 -7.88 -26.28 -16.24
C THR A 28 -9.08 -25.61 -15.59
N PRO A 29 -9.89 -24.83 -16.33
CA PRO A 29 -11.10 -24.22 -15.78
C PRO A 29 -12.10 -25.25 -15.22
N SER A 30 -12.16 -26.46 -15.80
CA SER A 30 -13.00 -27.55 -15.30
C SER A 30 -12.52 -28.08 -13.94
N ALA A 31 -11.21 -28.24 -13.74
CA ALA A 31 -10.64 -28.66 -12.46
C ALA A 31 -10.90 -27.63 -11.36
N VAL A 32 -10.71 -26.33 -11.68
CA VAL A 32 -11.00 -25.23 -10.76
C VAL A 32 -12.49 -25.21 -10.38
N SER A 33 -13.38 -25.31 -11.37
CA SER A 33 -14.84 -25.34 -11.13
C SER A 33 -15.26 -26.55 -10.28
N ALA A 34 -14.70 -27.73 -10.55
CA ALA A 34 -14.98 -28.94 -9.78
C ALA A 34 -14.49 -28.82 -8.33
N SER A 35 -13.28 -28.27 -8.13
CA SER A 35 -12.73 -28.05 -6.79
C SER A 35 -13.60 -27.12 -5.94
N ILE A 36 -14.07 -26.00 -6.50
CA ILE A 36 -14.98 -25.07 -5.81
C ILE A 36 -16.30 -25.78 -5.46
N LYS A 37 -16.93 -26.45 -6.42
CA LYS A 37 -18.19 -27.19 -6.19
C LYS A 37 -18.05 -28.26 -5.12
N ASN A 38 -16.96 -29.01 -5.12
CA ASN A 38 -16.69 -30.02 -4.11
C ASN A 38 -16.52 -29.42 -2.72
N LEU A 39 -15.85 -28.25 -2.63
CA LEU A 39 -15.69 -27.53 -1.37
C LEU A 39 -17.04 -27.04 -0.84
N GLU A 40 -17.86 -26.41 -1.68
CA GLU A 40 -19.19 -25.92 -1.35
C GLU A 40 -20.13 -27.06 -0.94
N ALA A 41 -20.13 -28.15 -1.72
CA ALA A 41 -20.97 -29.31 -1.44
C ALA A 41 -20.60 -30.03 -0.14
N PHE A 42 -19.30 -30.15 0.16
CA PHE A 42 -18.83 -30.82 1.36
C PHE A 42 -19.24 -30.11 2.65
N TYR A 43 -19.24 -28.77 2.64
CA TYR A 43 -19.63 -27.96 3.79
C TYR A 43 -21.07 -27.46 3.75
N GLY A 44 -21.82 -27.71 2.66
CA GLY A 44 -23.20 -27.27 2.52
C GLY A 44 -23.35 -25.74 2.44
N VAL A 45 -22.38 -25.05 1.88
CA VAL A 45 -22.36 -23.57 1.79
C VAL A 45 -22.11 -23.11 0.38
N GLU A 46 -22.62 -21.94 0.01
CA GLU A 46 -22.28 -21.26 -1.23
C GLU A 46 -21.21 -20.19 -0.95
N LEU A 47 -20.07 -20.32 -1.60
CA LEU A 47 -18.96 -19.35 -1.51
C LEU A 47 -19.00 -18.34 -2.66
N PHE A 48 -19.59 -18.74 -3.79
CA PHE A 48 -19.78 -17.91 -4.98
C PHE A 48 -21.22 -17.97 -5.48
N HIS A 49 -21.68 -16.87 -6.05
CA HIS A 49 -22.90 -16.84 -6.85
C HIS A 49 -22.58 -16.39 -8.28
N ARG A 50 -23.44 -16.77 -9.22
CA ARG A 50 -23.26 -16.41 -10.64
C ARG A 50 -23.99 -15.11 -10.95
N VAL A 51 -23.27 -14.15 -11.55
CA VAL A 51 -23.83 -12.92 -12.08
C VAL A 51 -23.55 -12.87 -13.58
N GLY A 52 -24.50 -13.37 -14.38
CA GLY A 52 -24.32 -13.51 -15.82
C GLY A 52 -23.18 -14.49 -16.16
N ARG A 53 -22.13 -13.98 -16.80
CA ARG A 53 -20.91 -14.75 -17.14
C ARG A 53 -19.80 -14.68 -16.09
N ARG A 54 -20.00 -13.93 -15.02
CA ARG A 54 -19.03 -13.75 -13.90
C ARG A 54 -19.47 -14.55 -12.69
N ILE A 55 -18.57 -14.68 -11.77
CA ILE A 55 -18.82 -15.21 -10.43
C ILE A 55 -18.38 -14.17 -9.42
N GLU A 56 -19.15 -13.99 -8.37
CA GLU A 56 -18.88 -13.04 -7.31
C GLU A 56 -18.94 -13.77 -5.97
N LEU A 57 -18.16 -13.28 -5.00
CA LEU A 57 -18.17 -13.83 -3.65
C LEU A 57 -19.52 -13.57 -2.96
N THR A 58 -20.06 -14.60 -2.32
CA THR A 58 -21.13 -14.46 -1.32
C THR A 58 -20.59 -13.79 -0.07
N GLN A 59 -21.47 -13.43 0.87
CA GLN A 59 -21.03 -12.96 2.19
C GLN A 59 -20.21 -14.04 2.92
N THR A 60 -20.64 -15.31 2.84
CA THR A 60 -19.89 -16.46 3.38
C THR A 60 -18.52 -16.59 2.71
N GLY A 61 -18.46 -16.44 1.38
CA GLY A 61 -17.21 -16.44 0.62
C GLY A 61 -16.25 -15.35 1.05
N ARG A 62 -16.74 -14.14 1.33
CA ARG A 62 -15.89 -13.03 1.84
C ARG A 62 -15.30 -13.32 3.22
N VAL A 63 -16.11 -13.84 4.13
CA VAL A 63 -15.63 -14.24 5.45
C VAL A 63 -14.59 -15.35 5.32
N PHE A 64 -14.88 -16.38 4.53
CA PHE A 64 -13.99 -17.51 4.32
C PHE A 64 -12.68 -17.12 3.60
N LEU A 65 -12.69 -16.10 2.74
CA LEU A 65 -11.50 -15.63 2.04
C LEU A 65 -10.40 -15.17 3.03
N ASN A 66 -10.78 -14.47 4.08
CA ASN A 66 -9.83 -14.01 5.10
C ASN A 66 -9.17 -15.21 5.81
N GLU A 67 -9.95 -16.21 6.21
CA GLU A 67 -9.45 -17.42 6.87
C GLU A 67 -8.58 -18.27 5.93
N ALA A 68 -8.99 -18.41 4.66
CA ALA A 68 -8.24 -19.14 3.66
C ALA A 68 -6.86 -18.51 3.41
N ARG A 69 -6.81 -17.18 3.29
CA ARG A 69 -5.57 -16.42 3.15
C ARG A 69 -4.67 -16.58 4.37
N ALA A 70 -5.21 -16.41 5.57
CA ALA A 70 -4.47 -16.58 6.83
C ALA A 70 -3.88 -17.99 6.96
N THR A 71 -4.63 -19.03 6.58
CA THR A 71 -4.17 -20.42 6.61
C THR A 71 -3.02 -20.64 5.62
N LEU A 72 -3.16 -20.20 4.37
CA LEU A 72 -2.11 -20.31 3.36
C LEU A 72 -0.86 -19.51 3.74
N ALA A 73 -1.02 -18.37 4.41
CA ALA A 73 0.11 -17.59 4.92
C ALA A 73 0.88 -18.37 6.01
N ARG A 74 0.19 -19.10 6.89
CA ARG A 74 0.83 -19.95 7.91
C ARG A 74 1.60 -21.11 7.29
N VAL A 75 1.06 -21.72 6.23
CA VAL A 75 1.77 -22.78 5.48
C VAL A 75 3.05 -22.23 4.87
N ARG A 76 2.97 -21.08 4.17
CA ARG A 76 4.16 -20.42 3.61
C ARG A 76 5.21 -20.07 4.66
N ALA A 77 4.78 -19.60 5.84
CA ALA A 77 5.69 -19.31 6.95
C ALA A 77 6.43 -20.57 7.45
N ALA A 78 5.74 -21.72 7.48
CA ALA A 78 6.37 -23.00 7.86
C ALA A 78 7.38 -23.48 6.79
N GLU A 79 7.04 -23.37 5.50
CA GLU A 79 7.95 -23.68 4.40
C GLU A 79 9.20 -22.79 4.44
N LEU A 80 9.03 -21.51 4.72
CA LEU A 80 10.12 -20.55 4.86
C LEU A 80 11.02 -20.92 6.05
N MET A 81 10.45 -21.25 7.21
CA MET A 81 11.20 -21.72 8.38
C MET A 81 12.06 -22.94 8.04
N LEU A 82 11.52 -23.91 7.32
CA LEU A 82 12.28 -25.08 6.88
C LEU A 82 13.42 -24.71 5.93
N SER A 83 13.19 -23.78 5.00
CA SER A 83 14.23 -23.32 4.08
C SER A 83 15.35 -22.55 4.80
N GLU A 84 15.01 -21.81 5.87
CA GLU A 84 15.98 -21.09 6.71
C GLU A 84 16.87 -22.01 7.54
N LEU A 85 16.37 -23.18 7.95
CA LEU A 85 17.17 -24.21 8.61
C LEU A 85 18.22 -24.81 7.66
N GLY A 86 17.98 -24.77 6.35
CA GLY A 86 18.91 -25.17 5.29
C GLY A 86 19.94 -24.09 4.89
N GLY A 87 19.95 -22.94 5.56
CA GLY A 87 20.80 -21.78 5.21
C GLY A 87 20.08 -20.82 4.26
N LEU A 88 20.15 -19.50 4.52
CA LEU A 88 19.41 -18.42 3.86
C LEU A 88 19.81 -18.20 2.37
N GLN A 89 19.92 -19.24 1.57
CA GLN A 89 20.42 -19.16 0.21
C GLN A 89 19.33 -19.04 -0.85
N ARG A 90 18.07 -19.37 -0.51
CA ARG A 90 16.93 -19.29 -1.44
C ARG A 90 15.64 -19.02 -0.68
N GLY A 91 14.76 -18.22 -1.25
CA GLY A 91 13.46 -17.90 -0.66
C GLY A 91 12.74 -16.83 -1.43
N GLN A 92 11.54 -16.50 -0.99
CA GLN A 92 10.75 -15.39 -1.52
C GLN A 92 10.37 -14.45 -0.36
N LEU A 93 10.47 -13.16 -0.57
CA LEU A 93 10.03 -12.13 0.36
C LEU A 93 9.00 -11.23 -0.34
N ASN A 94 7.76 -11.30 0.15
CA ASN A 94 6.65 -10.51 -0.38
C ASN A 94 6.51 -9.21 0.40
N LEU A 95 6.61 -8.10 -0.30
CA LEU A 95 6.51 -6.74 0.22
C LEU A 95 5.27 -6.07 -0.34
N TYR A 96 4.60 -5.32 0.50
CA TYR A 96 3.59 -4.36 0.08
C TYR A 96 4.02 -2.97 0.53
N ALA A 97 3.87 -1.98 -0.33
CA ALA A 97 4.21 -0.62 0.03
C ALA A 97 3.20 0.38 -0.54
N SER A 98 2.95 1.44 0.22
CA SER A 98 2.20 2.57 -0.28
C SER A 98 2.95 3.25 -1.43
N GLN A 99 2.23 3.92 -2.28
CA GLN A 99 2.74 4.36 -3.57
C GLN A 99 3.98 5.25 -3.47
N THR A 100 3.99 6.24 -2.57
CA THR A 100 5.17 7.11 -2.40
C THR A 100 6.41 6.31 -2.02
N ILE A 101 6.26 5.40 -1.06
CA ILE A 101 7.37 4.57 -0.58
C ILE A 101 7.85 3.62 -1.69
N ALA A 102 6.91 2.95 -2.36
CA ALA A 102 7.20 1.98 -3.42
C ALA A 102 7.91 2.61 -4.62
N SER A 103 7.56 3.86 -4.96
CA SER A 103 8.10 4.53 -6.14
C SER A 103 9.40 5.28 -5.89
N TYR A 104 9.60 5.84 -4.68
CA TYR A 104 10.67 6.82 -4.46
C TYR A 104 11.68 6.44 -3.36
N TRP A 105 11.26 5.71 -2.33
CA TRP A 105 12.14 5.43 -1.19
C TRP A 105 12.62 3.97 -1.14
N LEU A 106 11.76 3.00 -1.42
CA LEU A 106 12.05 1.58 -1.26
C LEU A 106 12.96 0.99 -2.35
N PRO A 107 12.90 1.40 -3.65
CA PRO A 107 13.68 0.76 -4.69
C PRO A 107 15.20 0.70 -4.45
N PRO A 108 15.88 1.76 -3.97
CA PRO A 108 17.29 1.68 -3.62
C PRO A 108 17.60 0.70 -2.48
N VAL A 109 16.66 0.53 -1.54
CA VAL A 109 16.79 -0.44 -0.44
C VAL A 109 16.71 -1.87 -0.99
N MET A 110 15.72 -2.12 -1.85
CA MET A 110 15.53 -3.43 -2.50
C MET A 110 16.74 -3.82 -3.37
N MET A 111 17.32 -2.86 -4.09
CA MET A 111 18.53 -3.13 -4.90
C MET A 111 19.72 -3.53 -4.02
N ARG A 112 19.95 -2.86 -2.89
CA ARG A 112 21.00 -3.25 -1.94
C ARG A 112 20.72 -4.62 -1.33
N PHE A 113 19.46 -4.91 -1.00
CA PHE A 113 19.07 -6.20 -0.47
C PHE A 113 19.32 -7.31 -1.51
N HIS A 114 18.91 -7.12 -2.76
CA HIS A 114 19.13 -8.08 -3.84
C HIS A 114 20.61 -8.36 -4.06
N GLN A 115 21.48 -7.32 -4.00
CA GLN A 115 22.93 -7.49 -4.11
C GLN A 115 23.51 -8.30 -2.95
N ALA A 116 23.00 -8.12 -1.73
CA ALA A 116 23.47 -8.86 -0.54
C ALA A 116 22.92 -10.30 -0.47
N TYR A 117 21.72 -10.52 -1.03
CA TYR A 117 21.00 -11.80 -0.96
C TYR A 117 20.43 -12.19 -2.35
N PRO A 118 21.27 -12.50 -3.33
CA PRO A 118 20.84 -12.73 -4.72
C PRO A 118 19.95 -13.96 -4.92
N GLY A 119 19.94 -14.88 -3.95
CA GLY A 119 19.08 -16.06 -3.95
C GLY A 119 17.67 -15.83 -3.38
N ILE A 120 17.39 -14.62 -2.86
CA ILE A 120 16.07 -14.25 -2.35
C ILE A 120 15.30 -13.51 -3.44
N ASP A 121 14.16 -14.08 -3.85
CA ASP A 121 13.25 -13.42 -4.79
C ASP A 121 12.40 -12.39 -4.04
N LEU A 122 12.48 -11.12 -4.48
CA LEU A 122 11.73 -10.01 -3.91
C LEU A 122 10.53 -9.70 -4.79
N SER A 123 9.32 -9.75 -4.23
CA SER A 123 8.13 -9.23 -4.89
C SER A 123 7.63 -7.97 -4.18
N LEU A 124 7.26 -6.95 -4.94
CA LEU A 124 6.68 -5.71 -4.44
C LEU A 124 5.30 -5.50 -5.05
N THR A 125 4.29 -5.37 -4.20
CA THR A 125 2.95 -4.95 -4.60
C THR A 125 2.70 -3.54 -4.09
N ILE A 126 2.22 -2.67 -4.98
CA ILE A 126 1.90 -1.28 -4.67
C ILE A 126 0.44 -1.18 -4.24
N GLY A 127 0.19 -0.49 -3.14
CA GLY A 127 -1.14 -0.20 -2.64
C GLY A 127 -1.21 1.20 -2.02
N ASN A 128 -2.22 1.43 -1.21
CA ASN A 128 -2.27 2.55 -0.28
C ASN A 128 -2.08 2.06 1.16
N THR A 129 -1.97 2.99 2.10
CA THR A 129 -1.72 2.66 3.52
C THR A 129 -2.68 1.60 4.06
N ARG A 130 -3.97 1.69 3.72
CA ARG A 130 -4.99 0.75 4.17
C ARG A 130 -4.81 -0.64 3.55
N THR A 131 -4.70 -0.70 2.24
CA THR A 131 -4.56 -2.01 1.54
C THR A 131 -3.27 -2.72 1.88
N VAL A 132 -2.19 -1.97 2.16
CA VAL A 132 -0.93 -2.53 2.66
C VAL A 132 -1.10 -3.14 4.06
N ALA A 133 -1.77 -2.43 4.98
CA ALA A 133 -2.06 -2.97 6.31
C ALA A 133 -2.91 -4.24 6.24
N ASP A 134 -3.97 -4.21 5.44
CA ASP A 134 -4.87 -5.36 5.23
C ASP A 134 -4.09 -6.57 4.67
N ALA A 135 -3.17 -6.36 3.72
CA ALA A 135 -2.33 -7.41 3.15
C ALA A 135 -1.38 -8.05 4.18
N VAL A 136 -0.80 -7.25 5.08
CA VAL A 136 0.04 -7.77 6.18
C VAL A 136 -0.81 -8.56 7.17
N ILE A 137 -2.00 -8.06 7.54
CA ILE A 137 -2.94 -8.76 8.42
C ILE A 137 -3.39 -10.08 7.78
N ALA A 138 -3.68 -10.10 6.49
CA ALA A 138 -4.06 -11.31 5.76
C ALA A 138 -2.90 -12.30 5.54
N GLY A 139 -1.64 -11.84 5.68
CA GLY A 139 -0.43 -12.65 5.40
C GLY A 139 -0.08 -12.78 3.92
N GLU A 140 -0.58 -11.90 3.09
CA GLU A 140 -0.18 -11.76 1.69
C GLU A 140 1.23 -11.15 1.59
N ALA A 141 1.59 -10.29 2.55
CA ALA A 141 2.90 -9.72 2.72
C ALA A 141 3.49 -10.06 4.09
N GLU A 142 4.81 -10.27 4.15
CA GLU A 142 5.54 -10.37 5.40
C GLU A 142 5.81 -8.97 5.99
N LEU A 143 6.13 -8.02 5.13
CA LEU A 143 6.40 -6.65 5.48
C LEU A 143 5.52 -5.71 4.66
N GLY A 144 4.97 -4.72 5.36
CA GLY A 144 4.28 -3.59 4.76
C GLY A 144 5.03 -2.29 5.02
N LEU A 145 5.05 -1.37 4.07
CA LEU A 145 5.62 -0.04 4.28
C LEU A 145 4.56 1.02 3.94
N VAL A 146 4.31 1.91 4.89
CA VAL A 146 3.19 2.85 4.83
C VAL A 146 3.57 4.23 5.32
N GLU A 147 2.78 5.22 4.96
CA GLU A 147 2.88 6.56 5.52
C GLU A 147 1.87 6.76 6.66
N GLY A 148 2.33 7.46 7.69
CA GLY A 148 1.49 7.85 8.83
C GLY A 148 1.27 6.72 9.84
N GLU A 149 0.30 6.92 10.71
CA GLU A 149 -0.07 5.96 11.74
C GLU A 149 -1.19 5.03 11.26
N ILE A 150 -1.19 3.82 11.79
CA ILE A 150 -2.22 2.83 11.54
C ILE A 150 -2.69 2.33 12.90
N ASP A 151 -3.99 2.37 13.08
CA ASP A 151 -4.66 1.73 14.21
C ASP A 151 -5.05 0.31 13.82
N ALA A 152 -4.12 -0.63 14.09
CA ALA A 152 -4.32 -2.06 13.86
C ALA A 152 -3.57 -2.83 14.97
N PRO A 153 -4.30 -3.36 15.95
CA PRO A 153 -3.70 -4.03 17.11
C PRO A 153 -2.89 -5.27 16.76
N GLU A 154 -3.16 -5.91 15.63
CA GLU A 154 -2.44 -7.09 15.12
C GLU A 154 -1.05 -6.75 14.58
N LEU A 155 -0.82 -5.49 14.23
CA LEU A 155 0.42 -5.05 13.61
C LEU A 155 1.40 -4.43 14.60
N SER A 156 2.67 -4.76 14.46
CA SER A 156 3.77 -3.97 14.98
C SER A 156 4.19 -2.95 13.93
N SER A 157 4.53 -1.74 14.39
CA SER A 157 4.90 -0.63 13.54
C SER A 157 6.21 -0.01 14.01
N ALA A 158 7.16 0.20 13.11
CA ALA A 158 8.44 0.84 13.38
C ALA A 158 8.69 1.98 12.39
N VAL A 159 9.13 3.14 12.87
CA VAL A 159 9.53 4.26 12.01
C VAL A 159 10.84 3.90 11.30
N VAL A 160 10.88 4.06 9.98
CA VAL A 160 12.06 3.79 9.13
C VAL A 160 12.57 5.03 8.39
N ALA A 161 11.74 6.04 8.19
CA ALA A 161 12.12 7.32 7.60
C ALA A 161 11.09 8.40 7.93
N SER A 162 11.36 9.63 7.55
CA SER A 162 10.41 10.74 7.54
C SER A 162 10.25 11.31 6.14
N ASP A 163 9.09 11.91 5.86
CA ASP A 163 8.75 12.56 4.60
C ASP A 163 8.04 13.88 4.87
N ALA A 164 8.31 14.88 4.06
CA ALA A 164 7.64 16.15 4.12
C ALA A 164 6.50 16.19 3.09
N LEU A 165 5.36 16.74 3.48
CA LEU A 165 4.30 17.10 2.56
C LEU A 165 4.50 18.54 2.09
N SER A 166 4.21 18.79 0.81
CA SER A 166 4.17 20.12 0.22
C SER A 166 2.81 20.38 -0.39
N VAL A 167 2.31 21.60 -0.24
CA VAL A 167 1.21 22.10 -1.05
C VAL A 167 1.80 22.54 -2.38
N VAL A 168 1.32 21.95 -3.47
CA VAL A 168 1.80 22.25 -4.84
C VAL A 168 0.67 22.77 -5.70
N VAL A 169 1.01 23.67 -6.60
CA VAL A 169 0.11 24.35 -7.54
C VAL A 169 0.77 24.53 -8.91
N ALA A 170 -0.01 24.80 -9.94
CA ALA A 170 0.52 25.18 -11.24
C ALA A 170 1.18 26.58 -11.17
N PRO A 171 2.12 26.92 -12.10
CA PRO A 171 2.84 28.19 -12.08
C PRO A 171 1.94 29.44 -12.25
N ASP A 172 0.79 29.30 -12.87
CA ASP A 172 -0.21 30.36 -13.06
C ASP A 172 -1.25 30.45 -11.94
N HIS A 173 -1.18 29.59 -10.93
CA HIS A 173 -2.08 29.60 -9.78
C HIS A 173 -1.80 30.81 -8.88
N PRO A 174 -2.83 31.46 -8.26
CA PRO A 174 -2.65 32.62 -7.38
C PRO A 174 -1.68 32.40 -6.20
N TRP A 175 -1.43 31.14 -5.80
CA TRP A 175 -0.51 30.83 -4.72
C TRP A 175 0.94 30.60 -5.18
N ALA A 176 1.22 30.71 -6.48
CA ALA A 176 2.56 30.59 -7.02
C ALA A 176 3.41 31.87 -6.83
N ASP A 177 2.80 32.96 -6.35
CA ASP A 177 3.45 34.25 -6.10
C ASP A 177 4.37 34.24 -4.85
N GLY A 178 4.39 33.16 -4.08
CA GLY A 178 5.23 33.00 -2.89
C GLY A 178 4.68 33.69 -1.64
N ARG A 179 3.49 34.28 -1.68
CA ARG A 179 2.86 34.88 -0.48
C ARG A 179 2.59 33.81 0.57
N ALA A 180 2.83 34.15 1.84
CA ALA A 180 2.51 33.28 2.96
C ALA A 180 0.97 33.03 3.01
N LEU A 181 0.59 31.76 3.08
CA LEU A 181 -0.80 31.35 3.17
C LEU A 181 -1.18 31.05 4.63
N SER A 182 -2.39 31.44 4.99
CA SER A 182 -3.03 31.02 6.23
C SER A 182 -3.86 29.74 6.03
N ALA A 183 -4.22 29.07 7.11
CA ALA A 183 -5.12 27.92 7.05
C ALA A 183 -6.48 28.27 6.42
N ALA A 184 -6.99 29.48 6.62
CA ALA A 184 -8.23 29.96 6.00
C ALA A 184 -8.15 30.03 4.47
N ASN A 185 -6.99 30.42 3.91
CA ASN A 185 -6.79 30.46 2.46
C ASN A 185 -6.93 29.08 1.83
N LEU A 186 -6.49 28.01 2.52
CA LEU A 186 -6.58 26.63 2.02
C LEU A 186 -8.03 26.16 1.83
N VAL A 187 -8.97 26.71 2.59
CA VAL A 187 -10.40 26.38 2.48
C VAL A 187 -11.09 27.25 1.42
N ALA A 188 -10.80 28.55 1.42
CA ALA A 188 -11.59 29.53 0.67
C ALA A 188 -11.11 29.75 -0.76
N ASP A 189 -9.78 29.69 -1.00
CA ASP A 189 -9.19 30.28 -2.19
C ASP A 189 -8.79 29.27 -3.27
N SER A 190 -8.99 27.97 -3.06
CA SER A 190 -8.60 26.95 -4.05
C SER A 190 -9.48 25.72 -4.04
N LEU A 191 -9.60 25.10 -5.20
CA LEU A 191 -10.06 23.73 -5.36
C LEU A 191 -8.91 22.76 -5.08
N TRP A 192 -9.24 21.58 -4.58
CA TRP A 192 -8.24 20.56 -4.24
C TRP A 192 -8.34 19.33 -5.11
N VAL A 193 -7.20 18.83 -5.51
CA VAL A 193 -7.05 17.47 -6.04
C VAL A 193 -6.47 16.60 -4.94
N MET A 194 -7.15 15.53 -4.62
CA MET A 194 -6.77 14.67 -3.51
C MET A 194 -6.50 13.23 -3.94
N ARG A 195 -5.77 12.52 -3.12
CA ARG A 195 -5.67 11.07 -3.19
C ARG A 195 -6.97 10.43 -2.69
N GLU A 196 -7.13 9.18 -3.04
CA GLU A 196 -8.26 8.34 -2.62
C GLU A 196 -8.29 8.14 -1.09
N LYS A 197 -9.46 7.73 -0.57
CA LYS A 197 -9.60 7.30 0.83
C LYS A 197 -8.74 6.05 1.09
N GLY A 198 -8.05 6.03 2.23
CA GLY A 198 -7.08 4.99 2.57
C GLY A 198 -5.64 5.33 2.16
N SER A 199 -5.41 6.39 1.39
CA SER A 199 -4.06 6.92 1.12
C SER A 199 -3.48 7.59 2.36
N GLY A 200 -2.25 7.22 2.73
CA GLY A 200 -1.53 7.87 3.83
C GLY A 200 -1.21 9.34 3.55
N THR A 201 -1.02 9.72 2.27
CA THR A 201 -0.85 11.12 1.88
C THR A 201 -2.10 11.94 2.19
N ARG A 202 -3.28 11.42 1.83
CA ARG A 202 -4.55 12.08 2.15
C ARG A 202 -4.79 12.14 3.64
N SER A 203 -4.61 11.05 4.36
CA SER A 203 -4.84 10.99 5.80
C SER A 203 -3.94 11.97 6.57
N ALA A 204 -2.64 12.03 6.22
CA ALA A 204 -1.70 12.97 6.84
C ALA A 204 -2.07 14.43 6.55
N PHE A 205 -2.52 14.73 5.34
CA PHE A 205 -3.00 16.08 5.01
C PHE A 205 -4.28 16.44 5.78
N GLU A 206 -5.27 15.53 5.82
CA GLU A 206 -6.51 15.76 6.58
C GLU A 206 -6.25 15.90 8.08
N GLU A 207 -5.29 15.19 8.63
CA GLU A 207 -4.85 15.32 10.02
C GLU A 207 -4.18 16.68 10.28
N ALA A 208 -3.29 17.10 9.39
CA ALA A 208 -2.68 18.43 9.47
C ALA A 208 -3.76 19.54 9.44
N MET A 209 -4.77 19.41 8.58
CA MET A 209 -5.88 20.36 8.52
C MET A 209 -6.63 20.44 9.86
N ARG A 210 -6.93 19.29 10.48
CA ARG A 210 -7.55 19.27 11.82
C ARG A 210 -6.66 19.96 12.87
N GLY A 211 -5.33 19.75 12.79
CA GLY A 211 -4.37 20.44 13.65
C GLY A 211 -4.37 21.96 13.50
N PHE A 212 -4.75 22.48 12.32
CA PHE A 212 -4.97 23.92 12.08
C PHE A 212 -6.40 24.38 12.37
N GLY A 213 -7.25 23.54 12.93
CA GLY A 213 -8.66 23.87 13.24
C GLY A 213 -9.58 23.83 12.03
N ILE A 214 -9.14 23.24 10.91
CA ILE A 214 -9.95 23.08 9.69
C ILE A 214 -10.64 21.72 9.71
N VAL A 215 -11.93 21.70 9.39
CA VAL A 215 -12.67 20.47 9.13
C VAL A 215 -12.39 20.04 7.68
N PRO A 216 -11.77 18.86 7.42
CA PRO A 216 -11.40 18.46 6.06
C PRO A 216 -12.56 18.41 5.06
N GLN A 217 -13.80 18.22 5.54
CA GLN A 217 -15.02 18.21 4.74
C GLN A 217 -15.41 19.59 4.19
N ASP A 218 -14.91 20.67 4.79
CA ASP A 218 -15.16 22.03 4.33
C ASP A 218 -14.28 22.42 3.13
N MET A 219 -13.27 21.60 2.85
CA MET A 219 -12.39 21.80 1.70
C MET A 219 -13.09 21.43 0.40
N GLN A 220 -12.97 22.30 -0.61
CA GLN A 220 -13.57 22.08 -1.92
C GLN A 220 -12.73 21.10 -2.75
N VAL A 221 -13.11 19.82 -2.75
CA VAL A 221 -12.43 18.76 -3.50
C VAL A 221 -13.02 18.68 -4.90
N ALA A 222 -12.22 19.04 -5.92
CA ALA A 222 -12.62 18.94 -7.32
C ALA A 222 -12.54 17.51 -7.85
N LEU A 223 -11.42 16.82 -7.58
CA LEU A 223 -11.16 15.47 -8.09
C LEU A 223 -10.41 14.62 -7.06
N VAL A 224 -10.59 13.30 -7.16
CA VAL A 224 -9.89 12.29 -6.36
C VAL A 224 -9.24 11.28 -7.27
N PHE A 225 -7.94 11.03 -7.09
CA PHE A 225 -7.17 10.09 -7.90
C PHE A 225 -6.47 9.01 -7.05
N PRO A 226 -6.29 7.81 -7.60
CA PRO A 226 -5.66 6.69 -6.90
C PRO A 226 -4.12 6.71 -7.00
N SER A 227 -3.50 7.72 -7.62
CA SER A 227 -2.04 7.79 -7.76
C SER A 227 -1.49 9.20 -7.61
N ASN A 228 -0.24 9.29 -7.14
CA ASN A 228 0.48 10.57 -6.98
C ASN A 228 0.68 11.24 -8.34
N GLU A 229 1.03 10.47 -9.37
CA GLU A 229 1.28 10.94 -10.73
C GLU A 229 0.01 11.56 -11.34
N ALA A 230 -1.15 10.94 -11.13
CA ALA A 230 -2.42 11.49 -11.59
C ALA A 230 -2.78 12.79 -10.85
N VAL A 231 -2.51 12.88 -9.55
CA VAL A 231 -2.68 14.12 -8.78
C VAL A 231 -1.77 15.22 -9.32
N LEU A 232 -0.46 14.95 -9.48
CA LEU A 232 0.51 15.93 -9.99
C LEU A 232 0.15 16.41 -11.41
N SER A 233 -0.24 15.47 -12.28
CA SER A 233 -0.67 15.78 -13.65
C SER A 233 -1.96 16.65 -13.68
N ALA A 234 -2.91 16.38 -12.79
CA ALA A 234 -4.14 17.16 -12.70
C ALA A 234 -3.88 18.58 -12.17
N VAL A 235 -2.98 18.75 -11.18
CA VAL A 235 -2.56 20.06 -10.69
C VAL A 235 -1.85 20.85 -11.77
N GLN A 236 -1.01 20.20 -12.57
CA GLN A 236 -0.32 20.84 -13.70
C GLN A 236 -1.30 21.34 -14.79
N ALA A 237 -2.43 20.63 -14.97
CA ALA A 237 -3.41 20.93 -16.01
C ALA A 237 -4.51 21.93 -15.59
N GLY A 238 -4.60 22.29 -14.31
CA GLY A 238 -5.72 23.08 -13.81
C GLY A 238 -5.39 24.00 -12.63
N ALA A 239 -6.31 24.91 -12.34
CA ALA A 239 -6.22 25.85 -11.23
C ALA A 239 -6.59 25.20 -9.88
N CYS A 240 -5.91 24.13 -9.52
CA CYS A 240 -6.15 23.36 -8.29
C CYS A 240 -4.86 23.24 -7.48
N ALA A 241 -5.01 23.02 -6.17
CA ALA A 241 -3.92 22.68 -5.27
C ALA A 241 -3.94 21.20 -4.90
N ALA A 242 -2.78 20.64 -4.54
CA ALA A 242 -2.69 19.33 -3.91
C ALA A 242 -1.65 19.33 -2.81
N ALA A 243 -1.90 18.52 -1.77
CA ALA A 243 -0.88 18.17 -0.78
C ALA A 243 -0.27 16.81 -1.19
N ILE A 244 1.03 16.81 -1.41
CA ILE A 244 1.74 15.64 -1.93
C ILE A 244 3.10 15.50 -1.26
N SER A 245 3.68 14.30 -1.26
CA SER A 245 5.05 14.09 -0.81
C SER A 245 6.03 14.97 -1.58
N SER A 246 6.92 15.65 -0.85
CA SER A 246 7.96 16.49 -1.45
C SER A 246 8.89 15.68 -2.37
N VAL A 247 9.11 14.40 -2.06
CA VAL A 247 9.90 13.51 -2.92
C VAL A 247 9.16 13.23 -4.23
N SER A 248 7.85 13.00 -4.20
CA SER A 248 7.04 12.78 -5.41
C SER A 248 6.96 14.04 -6.29
N ALA A 249 6.92 15.22 -5.69
CA ALA A 249 6.84 16.50 -6.40
C ALA A 249 8.21 17.00 -6.90
N SER A 250 9.33 16.44 -6.41
CA SER A 250 10.68 17.02 -6.56
C SER A 250 11.04 17.33 -8.01
N LEU A 251 10.81 16.40 -8.93
CA LEU A 251 11.14 16.58 -10.35
C LEU A 251 10.28 17.70 -11.00
N TYR A 252 8.99 17.74 -10.69
CA TYR A 252 8.08 18.77 -11.20
C TYR A 252 8.45 20.16 -10.69
N LEU A 253 8.86 20.27 -9.42
CA LEU A 253 9.33 21.52 -8.82
C LEU A 253 10.66 21.97 -9.43
N GLN A 254 11.63 21.06 -9.63
CA GLN A 254 12.91 21.37 -10.25
C GLN A 254 12.78 21.82 -11.71
N GLN A 255 11.82 21.28 -12.43
CA GLN A 255 11.54 21.66 -13.82
C GLN A 255 10.63 22.90 -13.96
N GLY A 256 10.15 23.47 -12.84
CA GLY A 256 9.22 24.58 -12.85
C GLY A 256 7.82 24.26 -13.40
N LEU A 257 7.49 22.97 -13.52
CA LEU A 257 6.16 22.51 -13.94
C LEU A 257 5.10 22.68 -12.86
N LEU A 258 5.55 22.69 -11.60
CA LEU A 258 4.74 23.00 -10.43
C LEU A 258 5.54 23.95 -9.52
N VAL A 259 4.82 24.66 -8.65
CA VAL A 259 5.37 25.57 -7.64
C VAL A 259 4.92 25.11 -6.25
N LYS A 260 5.83 25.14 -5.28
CA LYS A 260 5.47 24.94 -3.87
C LYS A 260 4.83 26.21 -3.34
N ALA A 261 3.57 26.13 -2.92
CA ALA A 261 2.91 27.22 -2.22
C ALA A 261 3.54 27.43 -0.83
N ALA A 262 3.58 28.67 -0.37
CA ALA A 262 4.20 29.05 0.91
C ALA A 262 3.28 28.72 2.10
N PHE A 263 3.06 27.42 2.32
CA PHE A 263 2.37 26.85 3.46
C PHE A 263 3.09 25.60 3.95
N GLU A 264 3.48 25.59 5.22
CA GLU A 264 4.21 24.46 5.81
C GLU A 264 3.25 23.44 6.42
N LEU A 265 3.42 22.20 6.01
CA LEU A 265 2.71 21.04 6.55
C LEU A 265 3.63 20.26 7.50
N PRO A 266 3.09 19.63 8.55
CA PRO A 266 3.86 18.73 9.42
C PRO A 266 4.50 17.59 8.62
N ALA A 267 5.71 17.20 9.02
CA ALA A 267 6.34 16.00 8.50
C ALA A 267 5.57 14.76 8.95
N ARG A 268 5.64 13.71 8.13
CA ARG A 268 5.05 12.40 8.44
C ARG A 268 6.13 11.32 8.49
N SER A 269 5.82 10.22 9.16
CA SER A 269 6.74 9.08 9.23
C SER A 269 6.43 8.05 8.15
N PHE A 270 7.48 7.45 7.57
CA PHE A 270 7.38 6.16 6.90
C PHE A 270 7.54 5.06 7.94
N ARG A 271 6.65 4.10 7.91
CA ARG A 271 6.59 3.03 8.89
C ARG A 271 6.64 1.67 8.22
N LEU A 272 7.41 0.77 8.80
CA LEU A 272 7.44 -0.63 8.45
C LEU A 272 6.47 -1.38 9.35
N LEU A 273 5.59 -2.17 8.76
CA LEU A 273 4.58 -2.97 9.41
C LEU A 273 4.93 -4.44 9.33
N ARG A 274 4.63 -5.17 10.42
CA ARG A 274 4.73 -6.62 10.52
C ARG A 274 3.62 -7.15 11.41
N HIS A 275 3.10 -8.33 11.12
CA HIS A 275 2.16 -9.00 12.00
C HIS A 275 2.85 -9.44 13.30
N LYS A 276 2.28 -9.13 14.47
CA LYS A 276 2.90 -9.40 15.79
C LYS A 276 3.13 -10.87 16.08
N GLU A 277 2.18 -11.72 15.68
CA GLU A 277 2.18 -13.15 16.02
C GLU A 277 2.80 -14.04 14.94
N ARG A 278 3.16 -13.49 13.78
CA ARG A 278 3.79 -14.30 12.72
C ARG A 278 5.29 -14.33 12.88
N HIS A 279 5.85 -15.48 12.52
CA HIS A 279 7.30 -15.65 12.45
C HIS A 279 7.89 -14.64 11.46
N ALA A 280 8.92 -13.93 11.89
CA ALA A 280 9.69 -13.06 11.02
C ALA A 280 10.81 -13.88 10.39
N SER A 281 10.83 -13.94 9.06
CA SER A 281 11.92 -14.61 8.34
C SER A 281 13.24 -13.85 8.51
N LYS A 282 14.36 -14.56 8.39
CA LYS A 282 15.67 -13.91 8.38
C LYS A 282 15.78 -12.88 7.24
N ALA A 283 15.12 -13.14 6.10
CA ALA A 283 15.05 -12.21 4.98
C ALA A 283 14.30 -10.93 5.37
N SER A 284 13.14 -11.06 6.01
CA SER A 284 12.37 -9.89 6.45
C SER A 284 13.11 -9.08 7.53
N ILE A 285 13.80 -9.75 8.46
CA ILE A 285 14.64 -9.10 9.48
C ILE A 285 15.81 -8.35 8.83
N ALA A 286 16.49 -8.96 7.86
CA ALA A 286 17.60 -8.32 7.15
C ALA A 286 17.14 -7.09 6.34
N LEU A 287 15.99 -7.18 5.65
CA LEU A 287 15.44 -6.03 4.93
C LEU A 287 15.02 -4.92 5.89
N GLU A 288 14.37 -5.25 7.01
CA GLU A 288 14.01 -4.27 8.04
C GLU A 288 15.24 -3.53 8.57
N GLN A 289 16.36 -4.24 8.82
CA GLN A 289 17.61 -3.62 9.24
C GLN A 289 18.16 -2.66 8.18
N MET A 290 18.11 -3.05 6.90
CA MET A 290 18.51 -2.17 5.80
C MET A 290 17.63 -0.93 5.66
N CYS A 291 16.33 -1.05 5.92
CA CYS A 291 15.41 0.09 5.97
C CYS A 291 15.80 1.11 7.05
N ARG A 292 16.24 0.64 8.21
CA ARG A 292 16.63 1.51 9.35
C ARG A 292 17.95 2.26 9.11
N VAL A 293 18.87 1.71 8.33
CA VAL A 293 20.18 2.32 8.04
C VAL A 293 20.07 3.50 7.07
N VAL A 294 19.01 3.58 6.28
CA VAL A 294 18.78 4.67 5.29
C VAL A 294 18.40 5.99 5.94
N THR A 295 18.01 5.98 7.21
CA THR A 295 17.72 7.21 7.95
C THR A 295 19.06 7.87 8.36
N PRO A 296 19.48 9.02 7.79
CA PRO A 296 20.57 9.79 8.38
C PRO A 296 20.14 10.09 9.81
N ARG A 297 20.96 9.77 10.80
CA ARG A 297 20.79 10.32 12.14
C ARG A 297 20.65 11.82 11.97
N ALA A 298 19.51 12.37 12.31
CA ALA A 298 19.36 13.81 12.46
C ALA A 298 20.51 14.22 13.40
N SER A 299 21.49 14.93 12.85
CA SER A 299 22.52 15.56 13.65
C SER A 299 21.80 16.51 14.60
N ALA A 300 21.77 16.13 15.87
CA ALA A 300 21.44 17.04 16.93
C ALA A 300 22.41 18.23 16.82
N SER A 301 21.90 19.40 16.52
CA SER A 301 22.53 20.69 16.66
C SER A 301 21.59 21.57 17.44
#